data_ebbf0dfde43d357aaeef4a4406ca70cf
#
_entry.id   ebbf0dfde43d357aaeef4a4406ca70cf
#
_cell.length_a   1.000
_cell.length_b   1.000
_cell.length_c   1.000
_cell.angle_alpha   90.00
_cell.angle_beta   90.00
_cell.angle_gamma   90.00
#
_symmetry.space_group_name_H-M   'P 1'
#
loop_
_entity.id
_entity.type
_entity.pdbx_description
1 polymer ?
#
loop_
_entity_poly.entity_id
_entity_poly.type
_entity_poly.pdbx_seq_one_letter_code
_entity_poly.pdbx_strand_id
1 'polypeptide(L)'
;HLFWRNLIDPYAREWQNGNSRWDILDMMRLMRAVRPEGINWPNHEDGKPSFKLEHLTAANGLQHAAAHDALSDVLATIAMAKLVKQAQPKLYDYVYQLRDKRKVAEQLDVVSKKPVLHISGMYPAERGCLALVAPIGRHPVNQNEIVVFDLSADPTPLFELTAEQLRERVFTRAQDLPEGITRLPIKTIHINKCPIVASAKLLTPELAEKWQVDLAAARQNWLKLCAHELQPKLDELFKAPEREAITDPDLMIYSGGFFSGRDKAAIAKVRTTAPQDLPSIRFDFDDPRLPEMLLRHRARSYT
;
A
#
# COMPACT_ATOMS: atom_id res chain seq x y z
N HIS A 1 -5.14 2.96 17.32
CA HIS A 1 -5.94 3.64 18.34
C HIS A 1 -5.25 3.74 19.70
N LEU A 2 -4.49 2.73 20.19
CA LEU A 2 -3.83 2.77 21.50
C LEU A 2 -2.91 4.01 21.65
N PHE A 3 -2.04 4.25 20.69
CA PHE A 3 -1.16 5.43 20.71
C PHE A 3 -1.94 6.74 20.66
N TRP A 4 -2.91 6.84 19.75
CA TRP A 4 -3.74 8.03 19.58
C TRP A 4 -4.47 8.44 20.87
N ARG A 5 -5.13 7.48 21.51
CA ARG A 5 -5.84 7.70 22.80
C ARG A 5 -4.91 8.15 23.92
N ASN A 6 -3.63 7.86 23.82
CA ASN A 6 -2.60 8.27 24.79
C ASN A 6 -1.78 9.46 24.32
N LEU A 7 -2.32 10.26 23.40
CA LEU A 7 -1.66 11.47 22.91
C LEU A 7 -0.28 11.18 22.31
N ILE A 8 -0.13 10.04 21.66
CA ILE A 8 1.08 9.65 20.92
C ILE A 8 0.73 9.65 19.44
N ASP A 9 1.52 10.35 18.61
CA ASP A 9 1.38 10.24 17.17
C ASP A 9 1.63 8.79 16.75
N PRO A 10 0.62 8.08 16.22
CA PRO A 10 0.74 6.66 15.90
C PRO A 10 1.70 6.38 14.76
N TYR A 11 2.02 7.39 13.96
CA TYR A 11 2.87 7.28 12.77
C TYR A 11 4.26 7.92 12.94
N ALA A 12 4.53 8.62 14.04
CA ALA A 12 5.77 9.36 14.25
C ALA A 12 7.03 8.50 14.00
N ARG A 13 7.00 7.25 14.45
CA ARG A 13 8.12 6.31 14.27
C ARG A 13 8.38 5.92 12.82
N GLU A 14 7.38 6.08 11.94
CA GLU A 14 7.49 5.72 10.52
C GLU A 14 8.12 6.84 9.66
N TRP A 15 8.25 8.07 10.19
CA TRP A 15 8.75 9.21 9.40
C TRP A 15 9.72 10.14 10.16
N GLN A 16 9.71 10.17 11.50
CA GLN A 16 10.64 11.00 12.28
C GLN A 16 12.09 10.47 12.17
N ASN A 17 13.05 11.38 12.31
CA ASN A 17 14.49 11.06 12.33
C ASN A 17 15.00 10.34 11.08
N GLY A 18 14.40 10.61 9.92
CA GLY A 18 14.76 9.97 8.66
C GLY A 18 14.29 8.52 8.53
N ASN A 19 13.45 8.06 9.46
CA ASN A 19 12.84 6.74 9.38
C ASN A 19 11.85 6.65 8.21
N SER A 20 11.57 5.44 7.78
CA SER A 20 10.50 5.15 6.84
C SER A 20 9.96 3.74 7.11
N ARG A 21 8.72 3.52 6.79
CA ARG A 21 8.13 2.18 6.73
C ARG A 21 8.63 1.47 5.48
N TRP A 22 8.87 0.16 5.58
CA TRP A 22 9.14 -0.70 4.43
C TRP A 22 8.73 -2.13 4.72
N ASP A 23 7.95 -2.70 3.80
CA ASP A 23 7.56 -4.11 3.80
C ASP A 23 8.34 -4.80 2.67
N ILE A 24 9.07 -5.85 3.01
CA ILE A 24 9.90 -6.56 2.02
C ILE A 24 9.13 -7.65 1.25
N LEU A 25 7.89 -7.93 1.61
CA LEU A 25 7.13 -9.04 1.02
C LEU A 25 6.94 -8.88 -0.50
N ASP A 26 6.55 -7.67 -0.95
CA ASP A 26 6.40 -7.40 -2.38
C ASP A 26 7.76 -7.32 -3.09
N MET A 27 8.86 -6.97 -2.40
CA MET A 27 10.21 -7.12 -2.93
C MET A 27 10.55 -8.60 -3.20
N MET A 28 10.18 -9.50 -2.29
CA MET A 28 10.38 -10.95 -2.50
C MET A 28 9.58 -11.44 -3.71
N ARG A 29 8.33 -10.98 -3.86
CA ARG A 29 7.51 -11.30 -5.04
C ARG A 29 8.15 -10.80 -6.34
N LEU A 30 8.63 -9.55 -6.37
CA LEU A 30 9.33 -8.99 -7.52
C LEU A 30 10.58 -9.81 -7.85
N MET A 31 11.42 -10.09 -6.85
CA MET A 31 12.66 -10.82 -7.06
C MET A 31 12.39 -12.20 -7.66
N ARG A 32 11.44 -12.96 -7.09
CA ARG A 32 11.05 -14.25 -7.64
C ARG A 32 10.56 -14.16 -9.09
N ALA A 33 9.82 -13.09 -9.41
CA ALA A 33 9.26 -12.91 -10.74
C ALA A 33 10.30 -12.57 -11.81
N VAL A 34 11.30 -11.71 -11.50
CA VAL A 34 12.18 -11.12 -12.52
C VAL A 34 13.67 -11.40 -12.32
N ARG A 35 14.11 -11.78 -11.13
CA ARG A 35 15.51 -12.05 -10.77
C ARG A 35 15.60 -13.08 -9.64
N PRO A 36 15.20 -14.34 -9.88
CA PRO A 36 15.07 -15.36 -8.84
C PRO A 36 16.42 -15.88 -8.30
N GLU A 37 17.53 -15.58 -8.96
CA GLU A 37 18.84 -16.15 -8.68
C GLU A 37 19.36 -15.70 -7.31
N GLY A 38 19.99 -16.60 -6.59
CA GLY A 38 20.62 -16.35 -5.27
C GLY A 38 19.66 -16.52 -4.09
N ILE A 39 18.41 -16.90 -4.34
CA ILE A 39 17.43 -17.25 -3.29
C ILE A 39 16.83 -18.62 -3.59
N ASN A 40 16.69 -19.45 -2.57
CA ASN A 40 15.94 -20.69 -2.62
C ASN A 40 14.46 -20.40 -2.36
N TRP A 41 13.62 -20.67 -3.37
CA TRP A 41 12.20 -20.36 -3.33
C TRP A 41 11.37 -21.55 -2.89
N PRO A 42 10.73 -21.50 -1.71
CA PRO A 42 9.87 -22.57 -1.24
C PRO A 42 8.52 -22.56 -1.94
N ASN A 43 7.90 -23.73 -1.96
CA ASN A 43 6.50 -23.89 -2.37
C ASN A 43 5.67 -24.43 -1.20
N HIS A 44 4.37 -24.23 -1.27
CA HIS A 44 3.39 -24.94 -0.47
C HIS A 44 3.26 -26.40 -0.92
N GLU A 45 2.54 -27.23 -0.16
CA GLU A 45 2.29 -28.63 -0.49
C GLU A 45 1.55 -28.81 -1.83
N ASP A 46 0.73 -27.84 -2.20
CA ASP A 46 0.01 -27.81 -3.51
C ASP A 46 0.89 -27.33 -4.68
N GLY A 47 2.19 -27.13 -4.46
CA GLY A 47 3.15 -26.69 -5.46
C GLY A 47 3.16 -25.18 -5.72
N LYS A 48 2.27 -24.41 -5.13
CA LYS A 48 2.22 -22.95 -5.29
C LYS A 48 3.37 -22.28 -4.52
N PRO A 49 3.88 -21.15 -5.04
CA PRO A 49 4.94 -20.41 -4.35
C PRO A 49 4.53 -19.95 -2.95
N SER A 50 5.41 -20.18 -1.99
CA SER A 50 5.22 -19.65 -0.64
C SER A 50 6.09 -18.41 -0.40
N PHE A 51 5.48 -17.35 0.09
CA PHE A 51 6.16 -16.13 0.54
C PHE A 51 6.08 -15.95 2.06
N LYS A 52 5.70 -17.00 2.79
CA LYS A 52 5.72 -16.97 4.25
C LYS A 52 7.14 -16.87 4.76
N LEU A 53 7.37 -16.01 5.76
CA LEU A 53 8.70 -15.72 6.30
C LEU A 53 9.39 -17.00 6.80
N GLU A 54 8.65 -17.84 7.54
CA GLU A 54 9.14 -19.12 8.06
C GLU A 54 9.59 -20.08 6.95
N HIS A 55 8.86 -20.13 5.82
CA HIS A 55 9.24 -20.98 4.69
C HIS A 55 10.46 -20.42 3.95
N LEU A 56 10.51 -19.10 3.74
CA LEU A 56 11.65 -18.44 3.10
C LEU A 56 12.93 -18.57 3.91
N THR A 57 12.86 -18.37 5.22
CA THR A 57 14.04 -18.50 6.11
C THR A 57 14.54 -19.94 6.16
N ALA A 58 13.64 -20.92 6.30
CA ALA A 58 14.00 -22.34 6.31
C ALA A 58 14.67 -22.76 5.00
N ALA A 59 14.10 -22.39 3.84
CA ALA A 59 14.65 -22.72 2.53
C ALA A 59 16.04 -22.13 2.28
N ASN A 60 16.37 -21.02 2.95
CA ASN A 60 17.64 -20.31 2.78
C ASN A 60 18.61 -20.48 3.97
N GLY A 61 18.33 -21.39 4.90
CA GLY A 61 19.21 -21.68 6.04
C GLY A 61 19.37 -20.51 7.02
N LEU A 62 18.37 -19.62 7.10
CA LEU A 62 18.37 -18.47 8.00
C LEU A 62 17.70 -18.84 9.33
N GLN A 63 18.22 -18.29 10.43
CA GLN A 63 17.66 -18.53 11.76
C GLN A 63 16.30 -17.85 11.91
N HIS A 64 15.30 -18.62 12.33
CA HIS A 64 13.96 -18.15 12.68
C HIS A 64 13.42 -19.08 13.79
N ALA A 65 14.04 -19.00 14.97
CA ALA A 65 13.87 -20.00 16.04
C ALA A 65 12.46 -20.03 16.67
N ALA A 66 11.73 -18.92 16.64
CA ALA A 66 10.39 -18.81 17.23
C ALA A 66 9.51 -17.99 16.28
N ALA A 67 8.89 -18.65 15.30
CA ALA A 67 7.88 -18.03 14.45
C ALA A 67 6.74 -17.47 15.30
N HIS A 68 6.26 -16.27 14.95
CA HIS A 68 5.26 -15.49 15.70
C HIS A 68 5.76 -14.82 17.00
N ASP A 69 7.03 -14.95 17.35
CA ASP A 69 7.66 -14.05 18.30
C ASP A 69 8.12 -12.76 17.57
N ALA A 70 7.69 -11.61 18.06
CA ALA A 70 7.90 -10.34 17.38
C ALA A 70 9.37 -10.01 17.10
N LEU A 71 10.28 -10.33 18.04
CA LEU A 71 11.72 -10.09 17.86
C LEU A 71 12.31 -11.07 16.84
N SER A 72 11.93 -12.35 16.94
CA SER A 72 12.35 -13.38 15.98
C SER A 72 11.94 -13.05 14.55
N ASP A 73 10.70 -12.61 14.35
CA ASP A 73 10.18 -12.21 13.03
C ASP A 73 10.93 -10.99 12.47
N VAL A 74 11.26 -10.00 13.32
CA VAL A 74 12.06 -8.84 12.91
C VAL A 74 13.46 -9.25 12.49
N LEU A 75 14.15 -10.10 13.26
CA LEU A 75 15.50 -10.57 12.93
C LEU A 75 15.50 -11.40 11.65
N ALA A 76 14.53 -12.27 11.47
CA ALA A 76 14.33 -13.06 10.25
C ALA A 76 14.07 -12.17 9.02
N THR A 77 13.24 -11.13 9.16
CA THR A 77 12.99 -10.14 8.11
C THR A 77 14.26 -9.39 7.71
N ILE A 78 15.09 -8.98 8.70
CA ILE A 78 16.38 -8.33 8.44
C ILE A 78 17.34 -9.29 7.73
N ALA A 79 17.39 -10.56 8.14
CA ALA A 79 18.23 -11.57 7.51
C ALA A 79 17.83 -11.80 6.04
N MET A 80 16.53 -11.91 5.75
CA MET A 80 16.02 -12.00 4.37
C MET A 80 16.37 -10.75 3.55
N ALA A 81 16.21 -9.55 4.10
CA ALA A 81 16.55 -8.30 3.40
C ALA A 81 18.07 -8.25 3.08
N LYS A 82 18.94 -8.69 3.99
CA LYS A 82 20.39 -8.79 3.76
C LYS A 82 20.70 -9.79 2.65
N LEU A 83 20.06 -10.95 2.65
CA LEU A 83 20.23 -11.96 1.61
C LEU A 83 19.85 -11.42 0.23
N VAL A 84 18.69 -10.75 0.09
CA VAL A 84 18.29 -10.10 -1.16
C VAL A 84 19.30 -9.04 -1.58
N LYS A 85 19.77 -8.20 -0.67
CA LYS A 85 20.77 -7.17 -0.97
C LYS A 85 22.08 -7.77 -1.46
N GLN A 86 22.49 -8.90 -0.92
CA GLN A 86 23.70 -9.61 -1.35
C GLN A 86 23.51 -10.25 -2.72
N ALA A 87 22.39 -10.92 -2.95
CA ALA A 87 22.10 -11.64 -4.20
C ALA A 87 21.81 -10.68 -5.37
N GLN A 88 21.02 -9.63 -5.13
CA GLN A 88 20.53 -8.71 -6.15
C GLN A 88 20.62 -7.23 -5.70
N PRO A 89 21.82 -6.68 -5.51
CA PRO A 89 22.02 -5.36 -4.91
C PRO A 89 21.32 -4.24 -5.66
N LYS A 90 21.37 -4.25 -7.01
CA LYS A 90 20.73 -3.22 -7.83
C LYS A 90 19.20 -3.26 -7.71
N LEU A 91 18.60 -4.46 -7.63
CA LEU A 91 17.16 -4.62 -7.44
C LEU A 91 16.75 -4.13 -6.05
N TYR A 92 17.52 -4.52 -5.02
CA TYR A 92 17.31 -4.07 -3.65
C TYR A 92 17.33 -2.54 -3.56
N ASP A 93 18.37 -1.89 -4.09
CA ASP A 93 18.53 -0.43 -4.02
C ASP A 93 17.40 0.28 -4.77
N TYR A 94 16.97 -0.25 -5.91
CA TYR A 94 15.83 0.28 -6.65
C TYR A 94 14.55 0.22 -5.80
N VAL A 95 14.20 -0.94 -5.26
CA VAL A 95 13.00 -1.12 -4.45
C VAL A 95 13.07 -0.29 -3.16
N TYR A 96 14.24 -0.18 -2.55
CA TYR A 96 14.45 0.61 -1.36
C TYR A 96 14.15 2.11 -1.59
N GLN A 97 14.36 2.64 -2.78
CA GLN A 97 14.01 4.03 -3.13
C GLN A 97 12.48 4.24 -3.18
N LEU A 98 11.69 3.22 -3.51
CA LEU A 98 10.22 3.31 -3.56
C LEU A 98 9.55 3.52 -2.19
N ARG A 99 10.32 3.62 -1.10
CA ARG A 99 9.85 4.12 0.20
C ARG A 99 9.48 5.60 0.16
N ASP A 100 10.09 6.37 -0.74
CA ASP A 100 9.70 7.76 -0.99
C ASP A 100 8.52 7.78 -1.97
N LYS A 101 7.35 8.24 -1.47
CA LYS A 101 6.14 8.34 -2.28
C LYS A 101 6.28 9.21 -3.54
N ARG A 102 7.24 10.16 -3.55
CA ARG A 102 7.52 10.97 -4.73
C ARG A 102 8.13 10.14 -5.83
N LYS A 103 9.05 9.24 -5.48
CA LYS A 103 9.66 8.29 -6.43
C LYS A 103 8.63 7.33 -7.03
N VAL A 104 7.65 6.91 -6.22
CA VAL A 104 6.52 6.10 -6.72
C VAL A 104 5.64 6.92 -7.66
N ALA A 105 5.27 8.15 -7.27
CA ALA A 105 4.43 9.03 -8.10
C ALA A 105 5.07 9.39 -9.45
N GLU A 106 6.39 9.55 -9.50
CA GLU A 106 7.16 9.76 -10.74
C GLU A 106 7.02 8.59 -11.73
N GLN A 107 6.83 7.36 -11.22
CA GLN A 107 6.63 6.16 -12.07
C GLN A 107 5.18 6.06 -12.58
N LEU A 108 4.23 6.61 -11.85
CA LEU A 108 2.79 6.51 -12.11
C LEU A 108 2.26 7.77 -12.79
N ASP A 109 2.77 8.05 -14.00
CA ASP A 109 2.40 9.23 -14.79
C ASP A 109 0.99 9.06 -15.39
N VAL A 110 0.01 9.72 -14.78
CA VAL A 110 -1.41 9.69 -15.21
C VAL A 110 -1.66 10.45 -16.52
N VAL A 111 -0.74 11.33 -16.93
CA VAL A 111 -0.88 12.12 -18.16
C VAL A 111 -0.52 11.27 -19.37
N SER A 112 0.67 10.68 -19.38
CA SER A 112 1.10 9.79 -20.47
C SER A 112 0.47 8.41 -20.39
N LYS A 113 -0.09 8.04 -19.24
CA LYS A 113 -0.63 6.71 -18.94
C LYS A 113 0.35 5.58 -19.24
N LYS A 114 1.66 5.88 -19.16
CA LYS A 114 2.73 4.94 -19.53
C LYS A 114 2.64 3.67 -18.70
N PRO A 115 2.63 2.49 -19.32
CA PRO A 115 2.55 1.23 -18.60
C PRO A 115 3.71 1.01 -17.65
N VAL A 116 3.40 0.47 -16.48
CA VAL A 116 4.36 0.03 -15.47
C VAL A 116 4.10 -1.41 -15.07
N LEU A 117 5.15 -2.12 -14.70
CA LEU A 117 5.05 -3.41 -14.04
C LEU A 117 4.69 -3.17 -12.56
N HIS A 118 3.58 -3.71 -12.10
CA HIS A 118 3.16 -3.65 -10.70
C HIS A 118 3.14 -5.03 -10.07
N ILE A 119 3.76 -5.14 -8.91
CA ILE A 119 3.80 -6.35 -8.10
C ILE A 119 2.87 -6.19 -6.91
N SER A 120 2.06 -7.21 -6.67
CA SER A 120 1.15 -7.22 -5.52
C SER A 120 0.67 -8.64 -5.22
N GLY A 121 0.49 -8.97 -3.95
CA GLY A 121 -0.14 -10.21 -3.53
C GLY A 121 -1.61 -10.37 -3.96
N MET A 122 -2.21 -9.33 -4.53
CA MET A 122 -3.56 -9.41 -5.11
C MET A 122 -3.58 -10.03 -6.52
N TYR A 123 -2.43 -10.16 -7.18
CA TYR A 123 -2.31 -10.90 -8.43
C TYR A 123 -1.96 -12.37 -8.15
N PRO A 124 -2.40 -13.30 -9.02
CA PRO A 124 -2.13 -14.72 -8.83
C PRO A 124 -0.63 -15.03 -8.71
N ALA A 125 -0.26 -15.86 -7.75
CA ALA A 125 1.13 -16.27 -7.54
C ALA A 125 1.67 -17.11 -8.71
N GLU A 126 0.79 -17.84 -9.36
CA GLU A 126 1.05 -18.63 -10.57
C GLU A 126 1.42 -17.74 -11.76
N ARG A 127 0.96 -16.51 -11.76
CA ARG A 127 1.32 -15.45 -12.73
C ARG A 127 2.39 -14.49 -12.17
N GLY A 128 3.21 -14.92 -11.23
CA GLY A 128 4.32 -14.16 -10.68
C GLY A 128 3.92 -12.99 -9.77
N CYS A 129 2.69 -12.93 -9.26
CA CYS A 129 2.16 -11.79 -8.48
C CYS A 129 2.32 -10.44 -9.23
N LEU A 130 2.30 -10.43 -10.56
CA LEU A 130 2.56 -9.25 -11.39
C LEU A 130 1.41 -8.94 -12.35
N ALA A 131 1.31 -7.67 -12.70
CA ALA A 131 0.50 -7.19 -13.82
C ALA A 131 1.19 -6.04 -14.52
N LEU A 132 0.96 -5.90 -15.83
CA LEU A 132 1.28 -4.69 -16.58
C LEU A 132 0.09 -3.76 -16.49
N VAL A 133 0.26 -2.62 -15.80
CA VAL A 133 -0.85 -1.69 -15.53
C VAL A 133 -0.58 -0.32 -16.13
N ALA A 134 -1.64 0.39 -16.53
CA ALA A 134 -1.57 1.79 -16.92
C ALA A 134 -2.19 2.68 -15.83
N PRO A 135 -1.51 3.77 -15.38
CA PRO A 135 -2.12 4.79 -14.56
C PRO A 135 -3.22 5.51 -15.36
N ILE A 136 -4.46 5.50 -14.87
CA ILE A 136 -5.60 6.06 -15.60
C ILE A 136 -6.17 7.32 -14.95
N GLY A 137 -5.78 7.64 -13.74
CA GLY A 137 -6.17 8.87 -13.04
C GLY A 137 -5.80 8.87 -11.58
N ARG A 138 -6.11 9.98 -10.91
CA ARG A 138 -5.93 10.14 -9.46
C ARG A 138 -7.21 9.75 -8.73
N HIS A 139 -7.06 9.18 -7.55
CA HIS A 139 -8.24 8.92 -6.72
C HIS A 139 -8.80 10.24 -6.18
N PRO A 140 -10.12 10.54 -6.37
CA PRO A 140 -10.65 11.86 -6.07
C PRO A 140 -10.65 12.21 -4.57
N VAL A 141 -10.72 11.21 -3.70
CA VAL A 141 -10.78 11.42 -2.24
C VAL A 141 -9.42 11.24 -1.58
N ASN A 142 -8.63 10.24 -2.00
CA ASN A 142 -7.33 9.95 -1.38
C ASN A 142 -6.17 10.38 -2.28
N GLN A 143 -5.54 11.49 -1.95
CA GLN A 143 -4.40 12.04 -2.70
C GLN A 143 -3.17 11.12 -2.77
N ASN A 144 -3.09 10.10 -1.92
CA ASN A 144 -2.01 9.12 -1.94
C ASN A 144 -2.36 7.87 -2.79
N GLU A 145 -3.42 7.91 -3.56
CA GLU A 145 -3.84 6.80 -4.43
C GLU A 145 -3.85 7.20 -5.90
N ILE A 146 -3.25 6.35 -6.72
CA ILE A 146 -3.34 6.41 -8.18
C ILE A 146 -4.18 5.23 -8.65
N VAL A 147 -5.16 5.53 -9.49
CA VAL A 147 -6.02 4.51 -10.10
C VAL A 147 -5.29 3.94 -11.31
N VAL A 148 -5.21 2.62 -11.37
CA VAL A 148 -4.57 1.89 -12.47
C VAL A 148 -5.52 0.87 -13.07
N PHE A 149 -5.32 0.56 -14.34
CA PHE A 149 -6.02 -0.48 -15.08
C PHE A 149 -5.05 -1.58 -15.48
N ASP A 150 -5.39 -2.85 -15.22
CA ASP A 150 -4.62 -4.01 -15.69
C ASP A 150 -4.84 -4.20 -17.19
N LEU A 151 -3.75 -4.08 -17.95
CA LEU A 151 -3.76 -4.13 -19.41
C LEU A 151 -4.01 -5.53 -19.98
N SER A 152 -4.16 -6.55 -19.15
CA SER A 152 -4.59 -7.88 -19.59
C SER A 152 -6.06 -7.94 -20.03
N ALA A 153 -6.87 -6.93 -19.65
CA ALA A 153 -8.28 -6.84 -20.00
C ALA A 153 -8.55 -5.72 -21.00
N ASP A 154 -9.62 -5.88 -21.77
CA ASP A 154 -10.10 -4.82 -22.67
C ASP A 154 -10.68 -3.64 -21.88
N PRO A 155 -10.19 -2.41 -22.07
CA PRO A 155 -10.69 -1.24 -21.36
C PRO A 155 -12.00 -0.67 -21.95
N THR A 156 -12.51 -1.19 -23.06
CA THR A 156 -13.72 -0.68 -23.74
C THR A 156 -14.89 -0.42 -22.77
N PRO A 157 -15.19 -1.30 -21.80
CA PRO A 157 -16.25 -1.03 -20.83
C PRO A 157 -16.06 0.24 -19.99
N LEU A 158 -14.81 0.72 -19.81
CA LEU A 158 -14.57 2.00 -19.11
C LEU A 158 -15.15 3.20 -19.85
N PHE A 159 -15.27 3.11 -21.16
CA PHE A 159 -15.73 4.20 -22.00
C PHE A 159 -17.25 4.15 -22.18
N GLU A 160 -17.81 2.95 -22.30
CA GLU A 160 -19.20 2.71 -22.69
C GLU A 160 -20.15 2.68 -21.49
N LEU A 161 -19.71 2.14 -20.35
CA LEU A 161 -20.58 1.98 -19.18
C LEU A 161 -20.76 3.29 -18.41
N THR A 162 -21.94 3.41 -17.77
CA THR A 162 -22.19 4.48 -16.79
C THR A 162 -21.35 4.29 -15.54
N ALA A 163 -21.19 5.34 -14.72
CA ALA A 163 -20.43 5.24 -13.47
C ALA A 163 -21.05 4.21 -12.50
N GLU A 164 -22.38 4.07 -12.49
CA GLU A 164 -23.09 3.10 -11.67
C GLU A 164 -22.79 1.66 -12.12
N GLN A 165 -22.87 1.38 -13.41
CA GLN A 165 -22.52 0.07 -13.98
C GLN A 165 -21.04 -0.27 -13.76
N LEU A 166 -20.14 0.73 -13.88
CA LEU A 166 -18.72 0.56 -13.56
C LEU A 166 -18.52 0.22 -12.09
N ARG A 167 -19.25 0.90 -11.19
CA ARG A 167 -19.18 0.68 -9.76
C ARG A 167 -19.53 -0.77 -9.41
N GLU A 168 -20.58 -1.30 -10.00
CA GLU A 168 -20.96 -2.71 -9.85
C GLU A 168 -19.83 -3.64 -10.31
N ARG A 169 -19.25 -3.41 -11.51
CA ARG A 169 -18.20 -4.27 -12.07
C ARG A 169 -16.83 -4.12 -11.43
N VAL A 170 -16.59 -3.05 -10.69
CA VAL A 170 -15.30 -2.80 -9.99
C VAL A 170 -15.35 -3.29 -8.55
N PHE A 171 -16.44 -3.04 -7.82
CA PHE A 171 -16.48 -3.27 -6.38
C PHE A 171 -17.20 -4.57 -5.99
N THR A 172 -18.01 -5.16 -6.88
CA THR A 172 -18.61 -6.47 -6.63
C THR A 172 -17.57 -7.58 -6.79
N ARG A 173 -17.64 -8.59 -5.93
CA ARG A 173 -16.77 -9.76 -6.04
C ARG A 173 -17.10 -10.52 -7.33
N ALA A 174 -16.09 -11.13 -7.96
CA ALA A 174 -16.28 -11.84 -9.23
C ALA A 174 -17.36 -12.94 -9.16
N GLN A 175 -17.46 -13.63 -8.03
CA GLN A 175 -18.46 -14.68 -7.79
C GLN A 175 -19.90 -14.17 -7.61
N ASP A 176 -20.06 -12.88 -7.30
CA ASP A 176 -21.35 -12.25 -7.02
C ASP A 176 -21.86 -11.45 -8.22
N LEU A 177 -21.07 -11.42 -9.31
CA LEU A 177 -21.49 -10.79 -10.57
C LEU A 177 -22.41 -11.72 -11.37
N PRO A 178 -23.37 -11.15 -12.14
CA PRO A 178 -24.22 -11.91 -13.05
C PRO A 178 -23.42 -12.75 -14.05
N GLU A 179 -24.00 -13.87 -14.50
CA GLU A 179 -23.39 -14.74 -15.50
C GLU A 179 -23.04 -13.95 -16.79
N GLY A 180 -21.84 -14.16 -17.31
CA GLY A 180 -21.33 -13.47 -18.50
C GLY A 180 -20.76 -12.06 -18.23
N ILE A 181 -20.88 -11.53 -17.03
CA ILE A 181 -20.28 -10.24 -16.63
C ILE A 181 -18.97 -10.47 -15.91
N THR A 182 -17.89 -9.91 -16.45
CA THR A 182 -16.57 -9.99 -15.83
C THR A 182 -16.26 -8.72 -15.01
N ARG A 183 -15.55 -8.93 -13.90
CA ARG A 183 -15.04 -7.82 -13.09
C ARG A 183 -14.02 -7.00 -13.88
N LEU A 184 -14.10 -5.69 -13.78
CA LEU A 184 -13.10 -4.81 -14.37
C LEU A 184 -11.88 -4.71 -13.47
N PRO A 185 -10.67 -4.92 -14.01
CA PRO A 185 -9.45 -4.96 -13.21
C PRO A 185 -8.90 -3.55 -12.95
N ILE A 186 -9.73 -2.70 -12.33
CA ILE A 186 -9.32 -1.41 -11.78
C ILE A 186 -8.78 -1.65 -10.37
N LYS A 187 -7.65 -1.04 -10.06
CA LYS A 187 -7.00 -1.09 -8.76
C LYS A 187 -6.49 0.29 -8.39
N THR A 188 -6.37 0.57 -7.09
CA THR A 188 -5.64 1.73 -6.59
C THR A 188 -4.27 1.31 -6.07
N ILE A 189 -3.24 2.12 -6.39
CA ILE A 189 -1.89 1.98 -5.85
C ILE A 189 -1.67 3.09 -4.84
N HIS A 190 -1.46 2.72 -3.58
CA HIS A 190 -1.12 3.65 -2.50
C HIS A 190 0.34 4.03 -2.58
N ILE A 191 0.66 5.22 -3.08
CA ILE A 191 2.04 5.67 -3.28
C ILE A 191 2.86 5.79 -1.99
N ASN A 192 2.19 5.90 -0.84
CA ASN A 192 2.80 6.02 0.47
C ASN A 192 2.89 4.69 1.25
N LYS A 193 2.60 3.55 0.62
CA LYS A 193 2.67 2.22 1.24
C LYS A 193 3.74 1.33 0.61
N CYS A 194 4.83 1.94 0.11
CA CYS A 194 5.97 1.24 -0.49
C CYS A 194 5.56 0.24 -1.60
N PRO A 195 4.66 0.60 -2.52
CA PRO A 195 4.24 -0.31 -3.57
C PRO A 195 5.41 -0.61 -4.51
N ILE A 196 5.43 -1.80 -5.06
CA ILE A 196 6.39 -2.14 -6.10
C ILE A 196 5.80 -1.75 -7.45
N VAL A 197 6.39 -0.72 -8.03
CA VAL A 197 6.16 -0.28 -9.41
C VAL A 197 7.49 -0.20 -10.11
N ALA A 198 7.56 -0.66 -11.34
CA ALA A 198 8.80 -0.71 -12.09
C ALA A 198 8.56 -0.48 -13.59
N SER A 199 9.64 -0.18 -14.32
CA SER A 199 9.53 -0.03 -15.77
C SER A 199 8.98 -1.31 -16.41
N ALA A 200 8.01 -1.16 -17.31
CA ALA A 200 7.50 -2.26 -18.14
C ALA A 200 8.61 -3.01 -18.91
N LYS A 201 9.77 -2.37 -19.13
CA LYS A 201 10.93 -3.00 -19.78
C LYS A 201 11.54 -4.15 -18.99
N LEU A 202 11.25 -4.28 -17.69
CA LEU A 202 11.67 -5.46 -16.91
C LEU A 202 10.94 -6.73 -17.33
N LEU A 203 9.77 -6.60 -17.91
CA LEU A 203 9.01 -7.71 -18.46
C LEU A 203 9.53 -8.00 -19.88
N THR A 204 10.61 -8.80 -19.97
CA THR A 204 11.14 -9.25 -21.26
C THR A 204 10.14 -10.21 -21.94
N PRO A 205 10.27 -10.47 -23.26
CA PRO A 205 9.40 -11.43 -23.95
C PRO A 205 9.34 -12.79 -23.26
N GLU A 206 10.49 -13.30 -22.79
CA GLU A 206 10.60 -14.60 -22.10
C GLU A 206 9.87 -14.57 -20.75
N LEU A 207 9.95 -13.46 -20.00
CA LEU A 207 9.21 -13.30 -18.76
C LEU A 207 7.71 -13.09 -19.00
N ALA A 208 7.34 -12.41 -20.08
CA ALA A 208 5.96 -12.24 -20.48
C ALA A 208 5.32 -13.60 -20.84
N GLU A 209 6.01 -14.44 -21.61
CA GLU A 209 5.59 -15.80 -21.92
C GLU A 209 5.47 -16.63 -20.64
N LYS A 210 6.51 -16.65 -19.81
CA LYS A 210 6.53 -17.37 -18.52
C LYS A 210 5.34 -17.02 -17.63
N TRP A 211 4.98 -15.73 -17.56
CA TRP A 211 3.92 -15.23 -16.68
C TRP A 211 2.58 -15.03 -17.41
N GLN A 212 2.48 -15.51 -18.66
CA GLN A 212 1.25 -15.45 -19.47
C GLN A 212 0.72 -14.02 -19.67
N VAL A 213 1.62 -13.07 -19.92
CA VAL A 213 1.28 -11.69 -20.24
C VAL A 213 1.34 -11.49 -21.74
N ASP A 214 0.20 -11.23 -22.37
CA ASP A 214 0.12 -10.86 -23.79
C ASP A 214 0.53 -9.39 -23.99
N LEU A 215 1.78 -9.17 -24.39
CA LEU A 215 2.33 -7.82 -24.62
C LEU A 215 1.66 -7.11 -25.81
N ALA A 216 1.18 -7.84 -26.81
CA ALA A 216 0.51 -7.25 -27.97
C ALA A 216 -0.89 -6.76 -27.60
N ALA A 217 -1.68 -7.57 -26.92
CA ALA A 217 -2.98 -7.17 -26.39
C ALA A 217 -2.84 -6.01 -25.39
N ALA A 218 -1.87 -6.09 -24.46
CA ALA A 218 -1.61 -5.03 -23.49
C ALA A 218 -1.28 -3.69 -24.17
N ARG A 219 -0.49 -3.70 -25.26
CA ARG A 219 -0.21 -2.50 -26.04
C ARG A 219 -1.46 -1.93 -26.69
N GLN A 220 -2.30 -2.76 -27.28
CA GLN A 220 -3.56 -2.31 -27.89
C GLN A 220 -4.50 -1.70 -26.84
N ASN A 221 -4.62 -2.35 -25.69
CA ASN A 221 -5.45 -1.86 -24.58
C ASN A 221 -4.92 -0.52 -24.03
N TRP A 222 -3.61 -0.36 -23.91
CA TRP A 222 -3.00 0.91 -23.54
C TRP A 222 -3.32 2.02 -24.54
N LEU A 223 -3.22 1.76 -25.86
CA LEU A 223 -3.54 2.76 -26.89
C LEU A 223 -5.02 3.20 -26.80
N LYS A 224 -5.95 2.28 -26.53
CA LYS A 224 -7.34 2.62 -26.27
C LYS A 224 -7.47 3.56 -25.05
N LEU A 225 -6.79 3.27 -23.94
CA LEU A 225 -6.80 4.12 -22.74
C LEU A 225 -6.24 5.53 -23.03
N CYS A 226 -5.21 5.64 -23.86
CA CYS A 226 -4.62 6.93 -24.21
C CYS A 226 -5.56 7.84 -25.00
N ALA A 227 -6.51 7.28 -25.74
CA ALA A 227 -7.46 8.02 -26.54
C ALA A 227 -8.60 8.68 -25.72
N HIS A 228 -8.72 8.38 -24.42
CA HIS A 228 -9.83 8.83 -23.60
C HIS A 228 -9.38 9.57 -22.34
N GLU A 229 -10.09 10.63 -22.00
CA GLU A 229 -9.99 11.29 -20.68
C GLU A 229 -10.87 10.54 -19.69
N LEU A 230 -10.28 10.03 -18.61
CA LEU A 230 -10.97 9.16 -17.66
C LEU A 230 -11.20 9.80 -16.28
N GLN A 231 -10.51 10.91 -15.95
CA GLN A 231 -10.62 11.51 -14.62
C GLN A 231 -12.06 11.84 -14.21
N PRO A 232 -12.91 12.47 -15.07
CA PRO A 232 -14.30 12.77 -14.68
C PRO A 232 -15.10 11.51 -14.33
N LYS A 233 -14.89 10.42 -15.05
CA LYS A 233 -15.56 9.14 -14.79
C LYS A 233 -15.07 8.48 -13.51
N LEU A 234 -13.76 8.60 -13.19
CA LEU A 234 -13.19 8.12 -11.94
C LEU A 234 -13.70 8.94 -10.73
N ASP A 235 -13.90 10.24 -10.90
CA ASP A 235 -14.46 11.10 -9.86
C ASP A 235 -15.87 10.66 -9.47
N GLU A 236 -16.68 10.27 -10.45
CA GLU A 236 -18.00 9.68 -10.20
C GLU A 236 -17.91 8.27 -9.61
N LEU A 237 -17.04 7.40 -10.17
CA LEU A 237 -16.86 6.02 -9.75
C LEU A 237 -16.48 5.91 -8.27
N PHE A 238 -15.54 6.74 -7.82
CA PHE A 238 -14.99 6.74 -6.46
C PHE A 238 -15.67 7.77 -5.53
N LYS A 239 -16.78 8.38 -5.97
CA LYS A 239 -17.54 9.27 -5.10
C LYS A 239 -17.89 8.54 -3.80
N ALA A 240 -17.35 9.02 -2.69
CA ALA A 240 -17.62 8.43 -1.40
C ALA A 240 -19.10 8.66 -1.01
N PRO A 241 -19.78 7.65 -0.44
CA PRO A 241 -21.05 7.89 0.19
C PRO A 241 -20.87 8.87 1.37
N GLU A 242 -21.84 9.72 1.60
CA GLU A 242 -21.87 10.54 2.81
C GLU A 242 -21.82 9.62 4.03
N ARG A 243 -20.86 9.85 4.89
CA ARG A 243 -20.71 9.12 6.14
C ARG A 243 -21.05 10.07 7.29
N GLU A 244 -21.72 9.54 8.30
CA GLU A 244 -21.88 10.27 9.54
C GLU A 244 -20.52 10.70 10.08
N ALA A 245 -20.44 11.95 10.53
CA ALA A 245 -19.21 12.49 11.11
C ALA A 245 -18.88 11.77 12.43
N ILE A 246 -17.68 11.24 12.53
CA ILE A 246 -17.17 10.70 13.80
C ILE A 246 -16.94 11.89 14.73
N THR A 247 -17.64 11.92 15.86
CA THR A 247 -17.57 12.97 16.87
C THR A 247 -16.72 12.59 18.08
N ASP A 248 -16.53 11.28 18.34
CA ASP A 248 -15.69 10.79 19.44
C ASP A 248 -14.20 11.02 19.14
N PRO A 249 -13.49 11.92 19.89
CA PRO A 249 -12.10 12.24 19.62
C PRO A 249 -11.15 11.03 19.72
N ASP A 250 -11.47 10.00 20.50
CA ASP A 250 -10.68 8.77 20.57
C ASP A 250 -10.71 7.94 19.26
N LEU A 251 -11.74 8.15 18.45
CA LEU A 251 -11.93 7.48 17.16
C LEU A 251 -11.49 8.31 15.95
N MET A 252 -11.19 9.60 16.17
CA MET A 252 -10.88 10.56 15.11
C MET A 252 -9.42 10.51 14.62
N ILE A 253 -8.75 9.37 14.67
CA ILE A 253 -7.38 9.20 14.19
C ILE A 253 -7.22 9.52 12.68
N TYR A 254 -8.29 9.34 11.90
CA TYR A 254 -8.31 9.57 10.44
C TYR A 254 -9.20 10.74 10.03
N SER A 255 -9.74 11.49 11.00
CA SER A 255 -10.63 12.63 10.76
C SER A 255 -10.21 13.82 11.62
N GLY A 256 -10.66 15.03 11.28
CA GLY A 256 -10.37 16.25 12.05
C GLY A 256 -9.03 16.92 11.76
N GLY A 257 -8.28 16.50 10.75
CA GLY A 257 -7.02 17.12 10.34
C GLY A 257 -5.83 16.84 11.27
N PHE A 258 -4.69 17.46 10.98
CA PHE A 258 -3.44 17.29 11.74
C PHE A 258 -3.36 18.35 12.86
N PHE A 259 -2.81 17.98 14.00
CA PHE A 259 -2.53 18.89 15.10
C PHE A 259 -1.52 19.98 14.69
N SER A 260 -1.75 21.20 15.17
CA SER A 260 -0.85 22.33 14.98
C SER A 260 0.52 22.11 15.64
N GLY A 261 1.48 22.97 15.33
CA GLY A 261 2.77 22.96 16.03
C GLY A 261 2.61 23.26 17.55
N ARG A 262 1.67 24.14 17.92
CA ARG A 262 1.32 24.46 19.29
C ARG A 262 0.71 23.25 20.02
N ASP A 263 -0.23 22.58 19.39
CA ASP A 263 -0.84 21.36 19.93
C ASP A 263 0.19 20.26 20.16
N LYS A 264 1.10 20.05 19.21
CA LYS A 264 2.19 19.06 19.34
C LYS A 264 3.13 19.38 20.50
N ALA A 265 3.46 20.66 20.70
CA ALA A 265 4.26 21.10 21.84
C ALA A 265 3.53 20.88 23.18
N ALA A 266 2.23 21.21 23.24
CA ALA A 266 1.40 20.97 24.40
C ALA A 266 1.27 19.47 24.71
N ILE A 267 1.04 18.63 23.70
CA ILE A 267 1.01 17.16 23.83
C ILE A 267 2.35 16.64 24.38
N ALA A 268 3.49 17.12 23.87
CA ALA A 268 4.80 16.72 24.37
C ALA A 268 4.95 17.10 25.87
N LYS A 269 4.49 18.27 26.27
CA LYS A 269 4.49 18.71 27.67
C LYS A 269 3.60 17.84 28.54
N VAL A 270 2.39 17.48 28.09
CA VAL A 270 1.49 16.53 28.80
C VAL A 270 2.23 15.21 29.08
N ARG A 271 2.92 14.67 28.08
CA ARG A 271 3.59 13.37 28.19
C ARG A 271 4.84 13.35 29.08
N THR A 272 5.45 14.52 29.29
CA THR A 272 6.64 14.66 30.17
C THR A 272 6.27 15.16 31.57
N THR A 273 5.02 15.54 31.80
CA THR A 273 4.52 15.99 33.11
C THR A 273 4.17 14.78 33.96
N ALA A 274 4.59 14.81 35.21
CA ALA A 274 4.23 13.75 36.15
C ALA A 274 2.70 13.73 36.36
N PRO A 275 2.09 12.53 36.52
CA PRO A 275 0.64 12.36 36.57
C PRO A 275 -0.07 13.24 37.62
N GLN A 276 0.52 13.34 38.81
CA GLN A 276 0.00 14.13 39.92
C GLN A 276 -0.02 15.64 39.62
N ASP A 277 0.83 16.10 38.73
CA ASP A 277 0.96 17.56 38.41
C ASP A 277 0.05 17.98 37.26
N LEU A 278 -0.44 17.03 36.44
CA LEU A 278 -1.30 17.32 35.28
C LEU A 278 -2.57 18.11 35.66
N PRO A 279 -3.25 17.86 36.80
CA PRO A 279 -4.43 18.65 37.20
C PRO A 279 -4.17 20.11 37.47
N SER A 280 -2.96 20.47 37.92
CA SER A 280 -2.59 21.83 38.29
C SER A 280 -2.09 22.67 37.09
N ILE A 281 -1.84 22.05 35.95
CA ILE A 281 -1.31 22.72 34.75
C ILE A 281 -2.43 22.97 33.74
N ARG A 282 -2.58 24.22 33.33
CA ARG A 282 -3.44 24.56 32.20
C ARG A 282 -2.69 24.36 30.90
N PHE A 283 -3.31 23.55 30.00
CA PHE A 283 -2.85 23.35 28.64
C PHE A 283 -3.78 24.08 27.68
N ASP A 284 -3.21 24.95 26.85
CA ASP A 284 -3.95 25.64 25.80
C ASP A 284 -3.77 24.89 24.49
N PHE A 285 -4.88 24.41 23.94
CA PHE A 285 -4.92 23.67 22.66
C PHE A 285 -5.64 24.51 21.61
N ASP A 286 -5.17 24.39 20.35
CA ASP A 286 -5.87 24.93 19.18
C ASP A 286 -6.95 23.96 18.71
N ASP A 287 -6.70 22.67 18.84
CA ASP A 287 -7.59 21.61 18.37
C ASP A 287 -8.65 21.27 19.44
N PRO A 288 -9.95 21.37 19.11
CA PRO A 288 -11.04 21.15 20.05
C PRO A 288 -11.16 19.71 20.58
N ARG A 289 -10.50 18.74 19.95
CA ARG A 289 -10.48 17.33 20.41
C ARG A 289 -9.59 17.13 21.64
N LEU A 290 -8.53 17.93 21.76
CA LEU A 290 -7.46 17.69 22.73
C LEU A 290 -7.87 17.88 24.21
N PRO A 291 -8.73 18.85 24.59
CA PRO A 291 -9.19 18.96 25.98
C PRO A 291 -9.87 17.67 26.48
N GLU A 292 -10.76 17.09 25.69
CA GLU A 292 -11.43 15.84 26.04
C GLU A 292 -10.47 14.65 25.99
N MET A 293 -9.59 14.58 25.01
CA MET A 293 -8.56 13.53 24.93
C MET A 293 -7.64 13.55 26.16
N LEU A 294 -7.26 14.75 26.64
CA LEU A 294 -6.46 14.90 27.86
C LEU A 294 -7.23 14.41 29.10
N LEU A 295 -8.49 14.78 29.24
CA LEU A 295 -9.35 14.31 30.35
C LEU A 295 -9.42 12.77 30.35
N ARG A 296 -9.71 12.18 29.21
CA ARG A 296 -9.79 10.71 29.06
C ARG A 296 -8.43 10.03 29.27
N HIS A 297 -7.35 10.64 28.81
CA HIS A 297 -6.00 10.13 29.04
C HIS A 297 -5.67 10.08 30.53
N ARG A 298 -5.98 11.15 31.27
CA ARG A 298 -5.83 11.20 32.73
C ARG A 298 -6.64 10.12 33.43
N ALA A 299 -7.93 9.99 33.07
CA ALA A 299 -8.81 8.98 33.66
C ALA A 299 -8.32 7.55 33.43
N ARG A 300 -7.71 7.25 32.27
CA ARG A 300 -7.19 5.90 31.96
C ARG A 300 -5.84 5.59 32.59
N SER A 301 -5.04 6.60 32.86
CA SER A 301 -3.64 6.40 33.24
C SER A 301 -3.38 6.57 34.73
N TYR A 302 -4.33 7.19 35.48
CA TYR A 302 -4.07 7.68 36.83
C TYR A 302 -5.25 7.53 37.81
N THR A 303 -6.14 6.58 37.56
CA THR A 303 -7.20 6.18 38.48
C THR A 303 -6.84 4.92 39.27
#